data_7f2049e6c3ee2336c88d86caf128062a
#
_entry.id   7f2049e6c3ee2336c88d86caf128062a
#
_cell.length_a   1.000
_cell.length_b   1.000
_cell.length_c   1.000
_cell.angle_alpha   90.00
_cell.angle_beta   90.00
_cell.angle_gamma   90.00
#
_symmetry.space_group_name_H-M   'P 1'
#
loop_
_entity.id
_entity.type
_entity.pdbx_description
1 polymer ?
#
loop_
_entity_poly.entity_id
_entity_poly.type
_entity_poly.pdbx_seq_one_letter_code
_entity_poly.pdbx_strand_id
1 'polypeptide(L)'
;IVYLSLSSSVGGANMNGHSIYTGKHGRGCEFGHMTIVPRGRKCYCNRAGCLDAYCCASILSDFTGGDLHAFFEEVKAGKNKGLINAFDEYMDYLAIAVHNLRMCYDCDVILGGYVGAYMSEHIETFRNKASELNPFEKDASYIKVCHYKTEASAVGAAVYYIDKFVKELGE
;
A
#
# COMPACT_ATOMS: atom_id res chain seq x y z
N ILE A 1 -3.34 -13.52 -1.13
CA ILE A 1 -2.68 -12.23 -1.44
C ILE A 1 -3.23 -11.13 -0.56
N VAL A 2 -2.36 -10.18 -0.21
CA VAL A 2 -2.74 -8.91 0.42
C VAL A 2 -2.60 -7.79 -0.61
N TYR A 3 -3.59 -6.92 -0.70
CA TYR A 3 -3.55 -5.69 -1.47
C TYR A 3 -3.48 -4.48 -0.54
N LEU A 4 -2.53 -3.58 -0.76
CA LEU A 4 -2.42 -2.28 -0.10
C LEU A 4 -2.73 -1.17 -1.09
N SER A 5 -3.76 -0.40 -0.82
CA SER A 5 -4.13 0.80 -1.57
C SER A 5 -3.50 2.03 -0.93
N LEU A 6 -2.44 2.55 -1.54
CA LEU A 6 -1.71 3.75 -1.10
C LEU A 6 -2.31 4.98 -1.78
N SER A 7 -3.48 5.40 -1.30
CA SER A 7 -4.30 6.49 -1.88
C SER A 7 -4.44 7.66 -0.88
N SER A 8 -5.50 8.45 -0.98
CA SER A 8 -5.80 9.56 -0.04
C SER A 8 -5.85 9.07 1.41
N SER A 9 -6.24 7.82 1.61
CA SER A 9 -6.02 7.04 2.83
C SER A 9 -5.45 5.68 2.45
N VAL A 10 -4.79 5.01 3.40
CA VAL A 10 -4.29 3.65 3.20
C VAL A 10 -5.41 2.66 3.48
N GLY A 11 -5.82 1.95 2.45
CA GLY A 11 -6.78 0.86 2.55
C GLY A 11 -6.12 -0.50 2.29
N GLY A 12 -6.89 -1.57 2.50
CA GLY A 12 -6.39 -2.89 2.20
C GLY A 12 -7.46 -3.94 1.98
N ALA A 13 -7.03 -5.03 1.38
CA ALA A 13 -7.83 -6.24 1.22
C ALA A 13 -6.94 -7.48 1.38
N ASN A 14 -7.50 -8.55 1.90
CA ASN A 14 -6.89 -9.87 1.88
C ASN A 14 -7.79 -10.82 1.10
N MET A 15 -7.22 -11.49 0.12
CA MET A 15 -7.90 -12.51 -0.68
C MET A 15 -7.24 -13.87 -0.43
N ASN A 16 -8.05 -14.83 0.01
CA ASN A 16 -7.67 -16.21 0.17
C ASN A 16 -8.41 -17.07 -0.88
N GLY A 17 -7.69 -17.55 -1.88
CA GLY A 17 -8.29 -18.16 -3.07
C GLY A 17 -9.21 -17.15 -3.79
N HIS A 18 -10.51 -17.47 -3.90
CA HIS A 18 -11.53 -16.61 -4.52
C HIS A 18 -12.36 -15.81 -3.51
N SER A 19 -11.98 -15.82 -2.23
CA SER A 19 -12.76 -15.19 -1.17
C SER A 19 -12.03 -14.00 -0.58
N ILE A 20 -12.74 -12.87 -0.47
CA ILE A 20 -12.25 -11.68 0.22
C ILE A 20 -12.52 -11.85 1.72
N TYR A 21 -11.48 -11.66 2.54
CA TYR A 21 -11.61 -11.69 3.99
C TYR A 21 -12.22 -10.37 4.49
N THR A 22 -13.42 -10.43 5.01
CA THR A 22 -14.14 -9.25 5.53
C THR A 22 -14.05 -9.10 7.05
N GLY A 23 -13.65 -10.16 7.75
CA GLY A 23 -13.66 -10.22 9.22
C GLY A 23 -15.07 -10.37 9.79
N LYS A 24 -15.15 -10.59 11.10
CA LYS A 24 -16.44 -10.83 11.81
C LYS A 24 -17.40 -9.66 11.73
N HIS A 25 -16.91 -8.43 11.65
CA HIS A 25 -17.70 -7.20 11.71
C HIS A 25 -17.54 -6.33 10.46
N GLY A 26 -17.09 -6.89 9.33
CA GLY A 26 -16.81 -6.14 8.11
C GLY A 26 -15.64 -5.14 8.24
N ARG A 27 -14.76 -5.34 9.23
CA ARG A 27 -13.60 -4.47 9.49
C ARG A 27 -12.26 -5.19 9.27
N GLY A 28 -12.30 -6.27 8.51
CA GLY A 28 -11.08 -6.95 8.10
C GLY A 28 -10.24 -6.04 7.21
N CYS A 29 -8.91 -6.18 7.31
CA CYS A 29 -7.95 -5.49 6.43
C CYS A 29 -7.92 -3.95 6.51
N GLU A 30 -8.35 -3.37 7.63
CA GLU A 30 -8.17 -1.94 7.95
C GLU A 30 -6.67 -1.64 8.23
N PHE A 31 -5.81 -2.01 7.27
CA PHE A 31 -4.35 -1.96 7.42
C PHE A 31 -3.81 -0.54 7.62
N GLY A 32 -4.50 0.47 7.10
CA GLY A 32 -4.16 1.87 7.34
C GLY A 32 -4.15 2.24 8.83
N HIS A 33 -4.93 1.53 9.66
CA HIS A 33 -4.97 1.74 11.10
C HIS A 33 -4.04 0.84 11.91
N MET A 34 -3.24 0.02 11.26
CA MET A 34 -2.18 -0.75 11.92
C MET A 34 -1.14 0.21 12.50
N THR A 35 -0.85 0.08 13.78
CA THR A 35 0.17 0.91 14.45
C THR A 35 1.57 0.44 14.04
N ILE A 36 2.29 1.28 13.31
CA ILE A 36 3.68 1.03 12.90
C ILE A 36 4.69 1.84 13.72
N VAL A 37 4.26 2.96 14.32
CA VAL A 37 5.09 3.79 15.20
C VAL A 37 4.31 4.07 16.49
N PRO A 38 4.55 3.36 17.59
CA PRO A 38 3.84 3.59 18.84
C PRO A 38 3.98 5.04 19.32
N ARG A 39 2.86 5.70 19.59
CA ARG A 39 2.81 7.12 20.02
C ARG A 39 3.37 8.11 18.99
N GLY A 40 3.42 7.73 17.72
CA GLY A 40 3.89 8.55 16.60
C GLY A 40 2.90 9.61 16.13
N ARG A 41 2.90 9.88 14.81
CA ARG A 41 2.04 10.90 14.18
C ARG A 41 0.56 10.64 14.44
N LYS A 42 -0.23 11.71 14.64
CA LYS A 42 -1.70 11.58 14.78
C LYS A 42 -2.31 11.13 13.46
N CYS A 43 -3.24 10.19 13.54
CA CYS A 43 -4.08 9.73 12.45
C CYS A 43 -5.46 10.40 12.54
N TYR A 44 -6.16 10.52 11.41
CA TYR A 44 -7.54 11.05 11.35
C TYR A 44 -8.53 10.22 12.20
N CYS A 45 -8.21 8.96 12.51
CA CYS A 45 -9.01 8.12 13.42
C CYS A 45 -8.87 8.50 14.90
N ASN A 46 -8.20 9.61 15.23
CA ASN A 46 -7.87 10.09 16.57
C ASN A 46 -6.90 9.21 17.38
N ARG A 47 -6.26 8.22 16.76
CA ARG A 47 -5.15 7.46 17.33
C ARG A 47 -3.81 7.99 16.84
N ALA A 48 -2.72 7.45 17.36
CA ALA A 48 -1.38 7.84 16.94
C ALA A 48 -0.59 6.61 16.47
N GLY A 49 0.25 6.83 15.44
CA GLY A 49 1.17 5.81 14.94
C GLY A 49 0.61 4.88 13.88
N CYS A 50 -0.60 5.14 13.36
CA CYS A 50 -1.21 4.36 12.28
C CYS A 50 -0.39 4.48 10.99
N LEU A 51 -0.35 3.42 10.19
CA LEU A 51 0.28 3.40 8.87
C LEU A 51 -0.20 4.56 7.98
N ASP A 52 -1.48 4.87 8.02
CA ASP A 52 -2.10 5.94 7.24
C ASP A 52 -1.42 7.31 7.47
N ALA A 53 -1.04 7.61 8.71
CA ALA A 53 -0.36 8.86 9.06
C ALA A 53 1.08 8.98 8.50
N TYR A 54 1.59 7.93 7.86
CA TYR A 54 2.94 7.86 7.30
C TYR A 54 2.94 7.51 5.81
N CYS A 55 1.89 6.84 5.32
CA CYS A 55 1.89 6.25 3.99
C CYS A 55 0.66 6.58 3.14
N CYS A 56 -0.21 7.52 3.55
CA CYS A 56 -1.20 8.05 2.62
C CYS A 56 -0.53 8.98 1.57
N ALA A 57 -1.20 9.19 0.43
CA ALA A 57 -0.61 9.93 -0.69
C ALA A 57 -0.26 11.38 -0.36
N SER A 58 -1.01 12.04 0.54
CA SER A 58 -0.75 13.43 0.93
C SER A 58 0.61 13.61 1.62
N ILE A 59 1.13 12.58 2.28
CA ILE A 59 2.47 12.61 2.90
C ILE A 59 3.56 12.99 1.89
N LEU A 60 3.37 12.64 0.61
CA LEU A 60 4.28 12.97 -0.48
C LEU A 60 3.79 14.20 -1.27
N SER A 61 2.51 14.23 -1.65
CA SER A 61 1.99 15.28 -2.52
C SER A 61 1.97 16.67 -1.86
N ASP A 62 1.91 16.77 -0.53
CA ASP A 62 1.92 18.05 0.17
C ASP A 62 3.21 18.84 -0.06
N PHE A 63 4.32 18.17 -0.37
CA PHE A 63 5.59 18.81 -0.77
C PHE A 63 5.48 19.58 -2.09
N THR A 64 4.49 19.27 -2.91
CA THR A 64 4.28 19.83 -4.25
C THR A 64 2.86 20.42 -4.39
N GLY A 65 2.30 20.92 -3.29
CA GLY A 65 0.99 21.58 -3.28
C GLY A 65 -0.19 20.67 -3.61
N GLY A 66 -0.08 19.39 -3.32
CA GLY A 66 -1.11 18.37 -3.58
C GLY A 66 -0.92 17.60 -4.89
N ASP A 67 0.10 17.93 -5.67
CA ASP A 67 0.38 17.26 -6.95
C ASP A 67 1.38 16.10 -6.77
N LEU A 68 0.86 14.88 -6.69
CA LEU A 68 1.67 13.68 -6.55
C LEU A 68 2.52 13.39 -7.80
N HIS A 69 2.04 13.75 -8.99
CA HIS A 69 2.81 13.57 -10.21
C HIS A 69 4.04 14.49 -10.22
N ALA A 70 3.87 15.75 -9.89
CA ALA A 70 4.98 16.69 -9.74
C ALA A 70 6.01 16.21 -8.71
N PHE A 71 5.56 15.62 -7.59
CA PHE A 71 6.45 15.04 -6.59
C PHE A 71 7.37 13.96 -7.21
N PHE A 72 6.80 12.99 -7.93
CA PHE A 72 7.58 11.90 -8.52
C PHE A 72 8.47 12.35 -9.68
N GLU A 73 8.06 13.35 -10.46
CA GLU A 73 8.93 13.95 -11.48
C GLU A 73 10.17 14.62 -10.85
N GLU A 74 9.99 15.34 -9.73
CA GLU A 74 11.10 15.94 -8.99
C GLU A 74 12.03 14.88 -8.35
N VAL A 75 11.46 13.81 -7.79
CA VAL A 75 12.25 12.68 -7.28
C VAL A 75 13.06 12.04 -8.39
N LYS A 76 12.46 11.81 -9.56
CA LYS A 76 13.09 11.25 -10.75
C LYS A 76 14.20 12.16 -11.29
N ALA A 77 14.01 13.47 -11.25
CA ALA A 77 15.03 14.45 -11.64
C ALA A 77 16.29 14.41 -10.75
N GLY A 78 16.16 13.90 -9.53
CA GLY A 78 17.28 13.65 -8.62
C GLY A 78 17.94 14.91 -8.04
N LYS A 79 17.35 16.10 -8.25
CA LYS A 79 17.97 17.38 -7.87
C LYS A 79 17.57 17.85 -6.47
N ASN A 80 16.36 17.53 -6.04
CA ASN A 80 15.83 17.94 -4.75
C ASN A 80 16.05 16.86 -3.69
N LYS A 81 17.12 17.01 -2.92
CA LYS A 81 17.45 16.05 -1.84
C LYS A 81 16.37 15.97 -0.77
N GLY A 82 15.62 17.03 -0.53
CA GLY A 82 14.53 17.03 0.45
C GLY A 82 13.41 16.06 0.06
N LEU A 83 12.99 16.08 -1.21
CA LEU A 83 11.96 15.16 -1.73
C LEU A 83 12.46 13.72 -1.79
N ILE A 84 13.71 13.52 -2.17
CA ILE A 84 14.34 12.19 -2.20
C ILE A 84 14.33 11.59 -0.79
N ASN A 85 14.76 12.36 0.22
CA ASN A 85 14.77 11.91 1.61
C ASN A 85 13.35 11.65 2.15
N ALA A 86 12.39 12.50 1.80
CA ALA A 86 10.98 12.29 2.19
C ALA A 86 10.40 11.00 1.61
N PHE A 87 10.74 10.69 0.35
CA PHE A 87 10.31 9.45 -0.28
C PHE A 87 11.05 8.23 0.32
N ASP A 88 12.30 8.37 0.64
CA ASP A 88 13.09 7.32 1.29
C ASP A 88 12.53 6.98 2.67
N GLU A 89 12.21 7.99 3.49
CA GLU A 89 11.54 7.83 4.79
C GLU A 89 10.14 7.17 4.63
N TYR A 90 9.37 7.59 3.61
CA TYR A 90 8.09 6.97 3.28
C TYR A 90 8.23 5.47 3.01
N MET A 91 9.24 5.09 2.22
CA MET A 91 9.52 3.68 1.92
C MET A 91 9.91 2.90 3.16
N ASP A 92 10.64 3.50 4.12
CA ASP A 92 10.99 2.83 5.38
C ASP A 92 9.74 2.47 6.20
N TYR A 93 8.81 3.41 6.35
CA TYR A 93 7.54 3.14 7.05
C TYR A 93 6.67 2.11 6.30
N LEU A 94 6.64 2.19 4.99
CA LEU A 94 5.91 1.22 4.17
C LEU A 94 6.53 -0.18 4.28
N ALA A 95 7.85 -0.29 4.34
CA ALA A 95 8.57 -1.56 4.52
C ALA A 95 8.19 -2.24 5.84
N ILE A 96 8.08 -1.48 6.94
CA ILE A 96 7.61 -2.01 8.23
C ILE A 96 6.20 -2.62 8.08
N ALA A 97 5.30 -1.90 7.41
CA ALA A 97 3.94 -2.37 7.22
C ALA A 97 3.89 -3.64 6.37
N VAL A 98 4.60 -3.65 5.25
CA VAL A 98 4.67 -4.81 4.33
C VAL A 98 5.30 -6.01 5.02
N HIS A 99 6.37 -5.80 5.80
CA HIS A 99 6.96 -6.85 6.61
C HIS A 99 5.96 -7.45 7.60
N ASN A 100 5.23 -6.62 8.35
CA ASN A 100 4.22 -7.09 9.30
C ASN A 100 3.11 -7.90 8.60
N LEU A 101 2.66 -7.45 7.43
CA LEU A 101 1.67 -8.18 6.63
C LEU A 101 2.23 -9.52 6.12
N ARG A 102 3.48 -9.55 5.67
CA ARG A 102 4.16 -10.79 5.30
C ARG A 102 4.24 -11.77 6.45
N MET A 103 4.60 -11.30 7.65
CA MET A 103 4.64 -12.15 8.85
C MET A 103 3.27 -12.66 9.28
N CYS A 104 2.19 -11.88 9.05
CA CYS A 104 0.84 -12.29 9.43
C CYS A 104 0.19 -13.28 8.45
N TYR A 105 0.46 -13.12 7.14
CA TYR A 105 -0.31 -13.80 6.09
C TYR A 105 0.52 -14.75 5.22
N ASP A 106 1.83 -14.67 5.27
CA ASP A 106 2.76 -15.47 4.45
C ASP A 106 2.33 -15.54 2.97
N CYS A 107 2.07 -14.41 2.35
CA CYS A 107 1.57 -14.31 0.97
C CYS A 107 2.14 -13.09 0.24
N ASP A 108 1.91 -13.01 -1.07
CA ASP A 108 2.28 -11.85 -1.86
C ASP A 108 1.54 -10.59 -1.37
N VAL A 109 2.27 -9.47 -1.35
CA VAL A 109 1.74 -8.13 -1.04
C VAL A 109 1.77 -7.28 -2.29
N ILE A 110 0.60 -6.83 -2.73
CA ILE A 110 0.44 -6.02 -3.94
C ILE A 110 0.27 -4.55 -3.54
N LEU A 111 1.15 -3.70 -4.03
CA LEU A 111 1.09 -2.26 -3.84
C LEU A 111 0.28 -1.61 -4.97
N GLY A 112 -0.78 -0.92 -4.62
CA GLY A 112 -1.63 -0.19 -5.55
C GLY A 112 -2.06 1.18 -5.02
N GLY A 113 -3.08 1.77 -5.62
CA GLY A 113 -3.51 3.13 -5.33
C GLY A 113 -2.62 4.19 -5.99
N TYR A 114 -2.77 5.44 -5.59
CA TYR A 114 -2.11 6.57 -6.26
C TYR A 114 -0.59 6.50 -6.19
N VAL A 115 -0.02 6.24 -5.01
CA VAL A 115 1.43 6.07 -4.87
C VAL A 115 1.89 4.77 -5.51
N GLY A 116 1.10 3.69 -5.39
CA GLY A 116 1.39 2.40 -6.02
C GLY A 116 1.63 2.48 -7.52
N ALA A 117 0.97 3.41 -8.22
CA ALA A 117 1.15 3.64 -9.65
C ALA A 117 2.58 4.03 -10.05
N TYR A 118 3.35 4.60 -9.14
CA TYR A 118 4.75 5.02 -9.35
C TYR A 118 5.76 3.99 -8.83
N MET A 119 5.32 3.02 -8.03
CA MET A 119 6.24 2.08 -7.37
C MET A 119 7.00 1.17 -8.32
N SER A 120 6.55 0.99 -9.56
CA SER A 120 7.26 0.14 -10.54
C SER A 120 8.69 0.63 -10.84
N GLU A 121 8.94 1.92 -10.85
CA GLU A 121 10.29 2.49 -11.05
C GLU A 121 11.18 2.37 -9.79
N HIS A 122 10.58 2.14 -8.63
CA HIS A 122 11.25 2.11 -7.33
C HIS A 122 11.20 0.74 -6.65
N ILE A 123 10.64 -0.26 -7.32
CA ILE A 123 10.33 -1.55 -6.68
C ILE A 123 11.56 -2.27 -6.15
N GLU A 124 12.68 -2.23 -6.87
CA GLU A 124 13.91 -2.90 -6.42
C GLU A 124 14.52 -2.21 -5.19
N THR A 125 14.53 -0.86 -5.17
CA THR A 125 14.96 -0.10 -3.98
C THR A 125 14.07 -0.42 -2.79
N PHE A 126 12.77 -0.51 -2.99
CA PHE A 126 11.81 -0.83 -1.94
C PHE A 126 11.98 -2.28 -1.45
N ARG A 127 12.15 -3.25 -2.36
CA ARG A 127 12.41 -4.64 -2.01
C ARG A 127 13.68 -4.81 -1.16
N ASN A 128 14.74 -4.07 -1.47
CA ASN A 128 15.95 -4.09 -0.67
C ASN A 128 15.68 -3.64 0.76
N LYS A 129 14.97 -2.53 0.97
CA LYS A 129 14.56 -2.06 2.31
C LYS A 129 13.70 -3.09 3.06
N ALA A 130 12.73 -3.70 2.38
CA ALA A 130 11.84 -4.68 2.98
C ALA A 130 12.57 -6.00 3.32
N SER A 131 13.55 -6.41 2.51
CA SER A 131 14.33 -7.63 2.73
C SER A 131 15.22 -7.54 3.98
N GLU A 132 15.69 -6.33 4.35
CA GLU A 132 16.47 -6.10 5.57
C GLU A 132 15.67 -6.42 6.84
N LEU A 133 14.33 -6.32 6.77
CA LEU A 133 13.45 -6.62 7.89
C LEU A 133 13.04 -8.10 7.94
N ASN A 134 13.17 -8.84 6.83
CA ASN A 134 12.67 -10.20 6.73
C ASN A 134 13.70 -11.23 7.24
N PRO A 135 13.41 -11.98 8.32
CA PRO A 135 14.36 -12.95 8.86
C PRO A 135 14.41 -14.27 8.06
N PHE A 136 13.46 -14.52 7.16
CA PHE A 136 13.28 -15.81 6.48
C PHE A 136 13.72 -15.77 5.02
N GLU A 137 13.59 -14.63 4.34
CA GLU A 137 13.81 -14.47 2.91
C GLU A 137 14.88 -13.41 2.66
N LYS A 138 15.82 -13.71 1.77
CA LYS A 138 16.90 -12.78 1.40
C LYS A 138 16.49 -11.74 0.36
N ASP A 139 15.38 -11.97 -0.29
CA ASP A 139 14.76 -11.03 -1.23
C ASP A 139 13.33 -10.73 -0.78
N ALA A 140 12.72 -9.76 -1.39
CA ALA A 140 11.33 -9.41 -1.15
C ALA A 140 10.51 -9.55 -2.44
N SER A 141 10.73 -10.60 -3.21
CA SER A 141 10.06 -10.89 -4.48
C SER A 141 8.55 -11.09 -4.33
N TYR A 142 8.07 -11.35 -3.12
CA TYR A 142 6.65 -11.38 -2.75
C TYR A 142 5.98 -10.01 -2.84
N ILE A 143 6.74 -8.91 -2.92
CA ILE A 143 6.19 -7.58 -3.12
C ILE A 143 5.98 -7.35 -4.61
N LYS A 144 4.74 -7.08 -4.99
CA LYS A 144 4.32 -6.85 -6.37
C LYS A 144 3.73 -5.45 -6.51
N VAL A 145 3.81 -4.87 -7.68
CA VAL A 145 3.09 -3.65 -8.03
C VAL A 145 1.80 -4.01 -8.75
N CYS A 146 0.71 -3.34 -8.42
CA CYS A 146 -0.56 -3.55 -9.07
C CYS A 146 -0.45 -3.24 -10.58
N HIS A 147 -0.96 -4.16 -11.40
CA HIS A 147 -0.99 -3.95 -12.85
C HIS A 147 -1.91 -2.79 -13.25
N TYR A 148 -3.06 -2.70 -12.60
CA TYR A 148 -4.00 -1.58 -12.76
C TYR A 148 -3.55 -0.42 -11.86
N LYS A 149 -3.19 0.69 -12.47
CA LYS A 149 -2.67 1.87 -11.73
C LYS A 149 -3.79 2.54 -10.93
N THR A 150 -4.28 3.68 -11.42
CA THR A 150 -5.35 4.45 -10.77
C THR A 150 -6.73 3.80 -10.92
N GLU A 151 -6.91 2.92 -11.89
CA GLU A 151 -8.17 2.24 -12.20
C GLU A 151 -8.43 1.00 -11.34
N ALA A 152 -7.50 0.56 -10.51
CA ALA A 152 -7.58 -0.70 -9.78
C ALA A 152 -8.88 -0.86 -8.97
N SER A 153 -9.35 0.22 -8.32
CA SER A 153 -10.60 0.19 -7.55
C SER A 153 -11.83 0.01 -8.45
N ALA A 154 -11.87 0.68 -9.61
CA ALA A 154 -12.97 0.56 -10.56
C ALA A 154 -13.02 -0.83 -11.18
N VAL A 155 -11.86 -1.37 -11.58
CA VAL A 155 -11.73 -2.73 -12.11
C VAL A 155 -12.15 -3.75 -11.06
N GLY A 156 -11.71 -3.62 -9.82
CA GLY A 156 -12.08 -4.51 -8.72
C GLY A 156 -13.60 -4.52 -8.45
N ALA A 157 -14.23 -3.35 -8.46
CA ALA A 157 -15.68 -3.24 -8.32
C ALA A 157 -16.40 -3.90 -9.50
N ALA A 158 -15.97 -3.67 -10.74
CA ALA A 158 -16.55 -4.29 -11.91
C ALA A 158 -16.46 -5.82 -11.87
N VAL A 159 -15.29 -6.36 -11.55
CA VAL A 159 -15.07 -7.82 -11.44
C VAL A 159 -15.97 -8.42 -10.36
N TYR A 160 -16.10 -7.75 -9.21
CA TYR A 160 -16.98 -8.22 -8.12
C TYR A 160 -18.44 -8.36 -8.57
N TYR A 161 -18.98 -7.36 -9.29
CA TYR A 161 -20.38 -7.42 -9.78
C TYR A 161 -20.55 -8.42 -10.92
N ILE A 162 -19.57 -8.57 -11.79
CA ILE A 162 -19.60 -9.59 -12.86
C ILE A 162 -19.63 -10.99 -12.23
N ASP A 163 -18.76 -11.27 -11.28
CA ASP A 163 -18.70 -12.56 -10.59
C ASP A 163 -20.01 -12.89 -9.86
N LYS A 164 -20.60 -11.90 -9.20
CA LYS A 164 -21.90 -12.03 -8.55
C LYS A 164 -22.99 -12.36 -9.56
N PHE A 165 -23.05 -11.62 -10.66
CA PHE A 165 -24.05 -11.84 -11.72
C PHE A 165 -23.91 -13.23 -12.36
N VAL A 166 -22.69 -13.66 -12.65
CA VAL A 166 -22.46 -14.99 -13.22
C VAL A 166 -22.91 -16.12 -12.27
N LYS A 167 -22.69 -15.96 -10.96
CA LYS A 167 -23.16 -16.94 -9.96
C LYS A 167 -24.69 -17.00 -9.88
N GLU A 168 -25.37 -15.84 -9.95
CA GLU A 168 -26.83 -15.77 -9.96
C GLU A 168 -27.46 -16.41 -11.22
N LEU A 169 -26.75 -16.44 -12.35
CA LEU A 169 -27.22 -17.11 -13.58
C LEU A 169 -27.00 -18.63 -13.58
N GLY A 170 -26.15 -19.15 -12.70
CA GLY A 170 -25.82 -20.57 -12.59
C GLY A 170 -26.66 -21.33 -11.55
N GLU A 171 -27.51 -20.64 -10.80
CA GLU A 171 -28.52 -21.19 -9.89
C GLU A 171 -29.88 -21.29 -10.60
#